data_dac97496d44f5ba0b853bdb3cf18cddb
#
_entry.id   dac97496d44f5ba0b853bdb3cf18cddb
#
_cell.length_a   1.000
_cell.length_b   1.000
_cell.length_c   1.000
_cell.angle_alpha   90.00
_cell.angle_beta   90.00
_cell.angle_gamma   90.00
#
_symmetry.space_group_name_H-M   'P 1'
#
loop_
_entity.id
_entity.type
_entity.pdbx_description
1 polymer ?
#
loop_
_entity_poly.entity_id
_entity_poly.type
_entity_poly.pdbx_seq_one_letter_code
_entity_poly.pdbx_strand_id
1 'polypeptide(L)'
;MAIRTLPRTLVLALSLMGSSAFANEALVFQTDFGLKDGAVSAMKGVAFGVDRTLPLQDLTHEIPAYNIWEASYRLYQTLNYWPKGTVFVSVVDPGVGTDRHSVVLKTKSGHYIVSPDNGTLTLVAEHFGIEAVRQIDEKRNRLKGSEKSYTFHGRDVYAYTGARLASGVISFEQVGP
;
A
#
# COMPACT_ATOMS: atom_id res chain seq x y z
N MET A 1 30.98 -10.84 -69.72
CA MET A 1 29.75 -10.28 -69.11
C MET A 1 29.62 -10.85 -67.70
N ALA A 2 30.10 -10.11 -66.69
CA ALA A 2 30.22 -10.64 -65.34
C ALA A 2 29.14 -9.94 -64.47
N ILE A 3 28.21 -10.75 -63.93
CA ILE A 3 27.15 -10.29 -63.05
C ILE A 3 27.70 -10.23 -61.62
N ARG A 4 27.83 -9.01 -61.09
CA ARG A 4 28.17 -8.78 -59.68
C ARG A 4 26.96 -8.92 -58.81
N THR A 5 26.92 -9.91 -57.94
CA THR A 5 25.93 -10.07 -56.87
C THR A 5 26.32 -9.18 -55.69
N LEU A 6 25.44 -8.22 -55.26
CA LEU A 6 25.54 -7.45 -54.04
C LEU A 6 25.19 -8.32 -52.82
N PRO A 7 25.89 -8.22 -51.70
CA PRO A 7 25.46 -8.88 -50.48
C PRO A 7 24.24 -8.14 -49.83
N ARG A 8 23.21 -8.89 -49.51
CA ARG A 8 22.08 -8.42 -48.70
C ARG A 8 22.53 -8.32 -47.23
N THR A 9 22.73 -7.07 -46.76
CA THR A 9 22.93 -6.82 -45.37
C THR A 9 21.63 -6.99 -44.62
N LEU A 10 21.57 -8.03 -43.78
CA LEU A 10 20.44 -8.32 -42.88
C LEU A 10 20.53 -7.36 -41.69
N VAL A 11 19.75 -6.29 -41.64
CA VAL A 11 19.63 -5.40 -40.50
C VAL A 11 18.71 -6.08 -39.48
N LEU A 12 19.32 -6.65 -38.43
CA LEU A 12 18.60 -7.20 -37.29
C LEU A 12 18.13 -6.03 -36.42
N ALA A 13 16.86 -5.64 -36.54
CA ALA A 13 16.24 -4.68 -35.67
C ALA A 13 16.01 -5.33 -34.29
N LEU A 14 16.89 -5.05 -33.34
CA LEU A 14 16.75 -5.45 -31.96
C LEU A 14 15.68 -4.53 -31.32
N SER A 15 14.43 -4.98 -31.27
CA SER A 15 13.36 -4.31 -30.52
C SER A 15 13.67 -4.46 -29.02
N LEU A 16 14.23 -3.42 -28.41
CA LEU A 16 14.28 -3.25 -26.98
C LEU A 16 12.83 -3.07 -26.48
N MET A 17 12.17 -4.16 -26.13
CA MET A 17 10.99 -4.11 -25.27
C MET A 17 11.48 -3.64 -23.90
N GLY A 18 11.40 -2.33 -23.66
CA GLY A 18 11.58 -1.77 -22.35
C GLY A 18 10.50 -2.33 -21.43
N SER A 19 10.85 -3.31 -20.61
CA SER A 19 10.08 -3.63 -19.42
C SER A 19 10.05 -2.36 -18.60
N SER A 20 8.91 -1.67 -18.56
CA SER A 20 8.63 -0.68 -17.51
C SER A 20 8.69 -1.47 -16.20
N ALA A 21 9.85 -1.50 -15.56
CA ALA A 21 9.92 -1.88 -14.17
C ALA A 21 9.06 -0.85 -13.45
N PHE A 22 7.88 -1.22 -13.00
CA PHE A 22 7.13 -0.42 -12.05
C PHE A 22 8.05 -0.28 -10.85
N ALA A 23 8.54 0.94 -10.62
CA ALA A 23 9.30 1.22 -9.42
C ALA A 23 8.38 0.92 -8.23
N ASN A 24 8.87 0.14 -7.26
CA ASN A 24 8.12 -0.08 -6.04
C ASN A 24 7.88 1.25 -5.36
N GLU A 25 6.63 1.53 -5.05
CA GLU A 25 6.27 2.72 -4.30
C GLU A 25 6.62 2.53 -2.82
N ALA A 26 6.86 3.62 -2.10
CA ALA A 26 7.11 3.53 -0.67
C ALA A 26 5.86 3.04 0.07
N LEU A 27 6.07 2.17 1.07
CA LEU A 27 5.04 1.74 2.02
C LEU A 27 5.32 2.37 3.38
N VAL A 28 4.44 3.26 3.82
CA VAL A 28 4.61 4.09 5.03
C VAL A 28 3.63 3.66 6.10
N PHE A 29 4.13 3.32 7.29
CA PHE A 29 3.32 2.81 8.39
C PHE A 29 3.03 3.87 9.43
N GLN A 30 1.79 3.89 9.93
CA GLN A 30 1.35 4.64 11.09
C GLN A 30 0.50 3.75 11.99
N THR A 31 0.78 3.72 13.29
CA THR A 31 0.01 2.96 14.27
C THR A 31 0.01 3.62 15.66
N ASP A 32 -0.83 3.11 16.55
CA ASP A 32 -0.81 3.38 17.99
C ASP A 32 -0.16 2.26 18.81
N PHE A 33 0.65 1.40 18.17
CA PHE A 33 1.20 0.18 18.79
C PHE A 33 2.43 0.45 19.67
N GLY A 34 3.11 1.59 19.44
CA GLY A 34 4.44 1.83 20.01
C GLY A 34 5.51 0.89 19.43
N LEU A 35 6.70 0.96 19.99
CA LEU A 35 7.85 0.14 19.57
C LEU A 35 8.34 -0.81 20.65
N LYS A 36 7.58 -0.98 21.76
CA LYS A 36 8.00 -1.82 22.89
C LYS A 36 7.90 -3.31 22.63
N ASP A 37 6.99 -3.71 21.76
CA ASP A 37 6.78 -5.11 21.37
C ASP A 37 7.04 -5.36 19.90
N GLY A 38 6.73 -6.57 19.42
CA GLY A 38 6.99 -6.99 18.06
C GLY A 38 5.89 -6.64 17.02
N ALA A 39 4.83 -5.90 17.39
CA ALA A 39 3.68 -5.70 16.50
C ALA A 39 4.07 -4.98 15.20
N VAL A 40 4.79 -3.88 15.29
CA VAL A 40 5.29 -3.13 14.13
C VAL A 40 6.24 -3.97 13.29
N SER A 41 7.16 -4.70 13.96
CA SER A 41 8.09 -5.62 13.28
C SER A 41 7.35 -6.72 12.52
N ALA A 42 6.27 -7.27 13.08
CA ALA A 42 5.43 -8.28 12.43
C ALA A 42 4.73 -7.72 11.18
N MET A 43 4.21 -6.49 11.23
CA MET A 43 3.63 -5.81 10.06
C MET A 43 4.68 -5.62 8.95
N LYS A 44 5.87 -5.14 9.29
CA LYS A 44 6.99 -4.98 8.34
C LYS A 44 7.46 -6.32 7.80
N GLY A 45 7.50 -7.37 8.62
CA GLY A 45 7.84 -8.72 8.20
C GLY A 45 6.88 -9.28 7.16
N VAL A 46 5.57 -9.05 7.31
CA VAL A 46 4.56 -9.40 6.31
C VAL A 46 4.79 -8.64 5.01
N ALA A 47 5.01 -7.32 5.08
CA ALA A 47 5.29 -6.51 3.90
C ALA A 47 6.56 -6.95 3.17
N PHE A 48 7.64 -7.21 3.91
CA PHE A 48 8.90 -7.75 3.38
C PHE A 48 8.73 -9.12 2.73
N GLY A 49 7.80 -9.95 3.27
CA GLY A 49 7.45 -11.25 2.70
C GLY A 49 6.71 -11.15 1.36
N VAL A 50 6.00 -10.04 1.11
CA VAL A 50 5.36 -9.75 -0.19
C VAL A 50 6.42 -9.36 -1.23
N ASP A 51 7.26 -8.39 -0.88
CA ASP A 51 8.36 -7.94 -1.75
C ASP A 51 9.54 -7.42 -0.90
N ARG A 52 10.69 -8.08 -1.05
CA ARG A 52 11.92 -7.76 -0.30
C ARG A 52 12.56 -6.44 -0.71
N THR A 53 12.19 -5.88 -1.84
CA THR A 53 12.74 -4.63 -2.37
C THR A 53 11.88 -3.41 -2.05
N LEU A 54 10.72 -3.64 -1.39
CA LEU A 54 9.77 -2.59 -1.04
C LEU A 54 10.38 -1.62 -0.01
N PRO A 55 10.45 -0.32 -0.28
CA PRO A 55 10.89 0.68 0.69
C PRO A 55 9.89 0.80 1.84
N LEU A 56 10.21 0.23 3.01
CA LEU A 56 9.39 0.29 4.22
C LEU A 56 9.81 1.48 5.08
N GLN A 57 8.88 2.38 5.36
CA GLN A 57 9.10 3.60 6.12
C GLN A 57 8.06 3.75 7.24
N ASP A 58 8.34 4.60 8.20
CA ASP A 58 7.42 4.90 9.29
C ASP A 58 7.02 6.37 9.25
N LEU A 59 5.73 6.63 9.42
CA LEU A 59 5.25 7.96 9.77
C LEU A 59 5.40 8.15 11.27
N THR A 60 4.75 7.29 12.05
CA THR A 60 4.89 7.20 13.51
C THR A 60 4.20 5.95 14.03
N HIS A 61 4.67 5.44 15.18
CA HIS A 61 4.00 4.38 15.93
C HIS A 61 3.57 4.83 17.34
N GLU A 62 3.69 6.14 17.60
CA GLU A 62 3.42 6.77 18.89
C GLU A 62 2.11 7.58 18.88
N ILE A 63 1.13 7.22 18.03
CA ILE A 63 -0.23 7.74 18.16
C ILE A 63 -0.74 7.29 19.53
N PRO A 64 -1.32 8.18 20.33
CA PRO A 64 -1.95 7.78 21.60
C PRO A 64 -2.99 6.68 21.36
N ALA A 65 -3.02 5.67 22.22
CA ALA A 65 -3.86 4.49 22.05
C ALA A 65 -5.32 4.88 21.72
N TYR A 66 -5.83 4.33 20.63
CA TYR A 66 -7.19 4.53 20.12
C TYR A 66 -7.54 5.97 19.70
N ASN A 67 -6.56 6.86 19.57
CA ASN A 67 -6.79 8.24 19.18
C ASN A 67 -6.89 8.39 17.65
N ILE A 68 -8.09 8.15 17.12
CA ILE A 68 -8.40 8.23 15.68
C ILE A 68 -8.18 9.64 15.14
N TRP A 69 -8.51 10.68 15.91
CA TRP A 69 -8.31 12.07 15.48
C TRP A 69 -6.83 12.40 15.29
N GLU A 70 -5.98 12.00 16.23
CA GLU A 70 -4.53 12.21 16.13
C GLU A 70 -3.97 11.46 14.90
N ALA A 71 -4.42 10.24 14.63
CA ALA A 71 -4.02 9.49 13.44
C ALA A 71 -4.39 10.22 12.14
N SER A 72 -5.62 10.75 12.07
CA SER A 72 -6.10 11.54 10.93
C SER A 72 -5.24 12.80 10.73
N TYR A 73 -4.92 13.49 11.81
CA TYR A 73 -4.14 14.71 11.79
C TYR A 73 -2.68 14.47 11.35
N ARG A 74 -2.04 13.40 11.81
CA ARG A 74 -0.66 13.06 11.41
C ARG A 74 -0.56 12.66 9.95
N LEU A 75 -1.53 11.92 9.44
CA LEU A 75 -1.62 11.64 7.99
C LEU A 75 -1.74 12.94 7.19
N TYR A 76 -2.67 13.81 7.58
CA TYR A 76 -2.89 15.10 6.93
C TYR A 76 -1.63 15.96 6.90
N GLN A 77 -0.91 16.08 8.03
CA GLN A 77 0.31 16.88 8.13
C GLN A 77 1.44 16.38 7.22
N THR A 78 1.48 15.07 6.93
CA THR A 78 2.67 14.40 6.38
C THR A 78 2.52 14.03 4.91
N LEU A 79 1.30 13.73 4.46
CA LEU A 79 1.02 13.13 3.15
C LEU A 79 1.61 13.92 1.98
N ASN A 80 1.55 15.24 2.01
CA ASN A 80 2.06 16.11 0.94
C ASN A 80 3.58 16.04 0.71
N TYR A 81 4.33 15.55 1.68
CA TYR A 81 5.79 15.43 1.57
C TYR A 81 6.23 14.12 0.92
N TRP A 82 5.28 13.23 0.64
CA TRP A 82 5.54 11.95 -0.01
C TRP A 82 5.18 12.01 -1.50
N PRO A 83 5.95 11.33 -2.36
CA PRO A 83 5.65 11.25 -3.79
C PRO A 83 4.26 10.65 -4.07
N LYS A 84 3.68 11.01 -5.22
CA LYS A 84 2.50 10.31 -5.75
C LYS A 84 2.80 8.82 -5.90
N GLY A 85 1.82 7.99 -5.65
CA GLY A 85 1.96 6.54 -5.67
C GLY A 85 2.25 5.96 -4.27
N THR A 86 2.79 6.74 -3.34
CA THR A 86 3.06 6.27 -1.97
C THR A 86 1.81 5.65 -1.35
N VAL A 87 1.99 4.49 -0.74
CA VAL A 87 0.95 3.76 0.00
C VAL A 87 1.18 3.92 1.49
N PHE A 88 0.18 4.45 2.20
CA PHE A 88 0.16 4.54 3.65
C PHE A 88 -0.66 3.39 4.23
N VAL A 89 -0.19 2.81 5.32
CA VAL A 89 -0.93 1.85 6.15
C VAL A 89 -1.12 2.48 7.51
N SER A 90 -2.32 2.95 7.79
CA SER A 90 -2.66 3.62 9.06
C SER A 90 -3.57 2.73 9.88
N VAL A 91 -3.09 2.32 11.04
CA VAL A 91 -3.79 1.37 11.92
C VAL A 91 -3.92 1.95 13.32
N VAL A 92 -5.02 2.63 13.56
CA VAL A 92 -5.57 2.96 14.87
C VAL A 92 -6.99 2.42 14.87
N ASP A 93 -7.20 1.23 15.44
CA ASP A 93 -8.37 0.42 15.17
C ASP A 93 -9.03 -0.14 16.44
N PRO A 94 -9.73 0.71 17.22
CA PRO A 94 -10.48 0.24 18.39
C PRO A 94 -11.62 -0.72 18.03
N GLY A 95 -12.02 -0.77 16.76
CA GLY A 95 -13.07 -1.66 16.23
C GLY A 95 -12.54 -2.94 15.57
N VAL A 96 -11.28 -3.34 15.79
CA VAL A 96 -10.73 -4.56 15.21
C VAL A 96 -11.60 -5.78 15.52
N GLY A 97 -11.90 -6.59 14.49
CA GLY A 97 -12.75 -7.78 14.64
C GLY A 97 -14.26 -7.52 14.69
N THR A 98 -14.72 -6.27 14.55
CA THR A 98 -16.12 -5.91 14.40
C THR A 98 -16.54 -5.76 12.93
N ASP A 99 -17.76 -5.34 12.65
CA ASP A 99 -18.31 -5.13 11.30
C ASP A 99 -17.79 -3.86 10.59
N ARG A 100 -16.86 -3.08 11.20
CA ARG A 100 -16.26 -1.93 10.55
C ARG A 100 -15.54 -2.35 9.26
N HIS A 101 -15.68 -1.58 8.20
CA HIS A 101 -15.03 -1.88 6.93
C HIS A 101 -13.51 -1.67 6.99
N SER A 102 -12.79 -2.47 6.23
CA SER A 102 -11.38 -2.25 5.89
C SER A 102 -11.33 -1.65 4.49
N VAL A 103 -10.65 -0.52 4.30
CA VAL A 103 -10.72 0.23 3.04
C VAL A 103 -9.35 0.66 2.52
N VAL A 104 -9.29 0.94 1.23
CA VAL A 104 -8.21 1.70 0.61
C VAL A 104 -8.81 2.95 -0.01
N LEU A 105 -8.40 4.11 0.49
CA LEU A 105 -8.70 5.41 -0.10
C LEU A 105 -7.63 5.75 -1.14
N LYS A 106 -8.03 6.10 -2.36
CA LYS A 106 -7.21 6.77 -3.36
C LYS A 106 -7.56 8.26 -3.37
N THR A 107 -6.57 9.11 -3.09
CA THR A 107 -6.76 10.57 -3.10
C THR A 107 -6.60 11.16 -4.49
N LYS A 108 -7.18 12.34 -4.73
CA LYS A 108 -6.95 13.10 -5.97
C LYS A 108 -5.51 13.56 -6.12
N SER A 109 -4.75 13.64 -5.01
CA SER A 109 -3.30 13.91 -5.02
C SER A 109 -2.46 12.70 -5.46
N GLY A 110 -3.08 11.52 -5.61
CA GLY A 110 -2.44 10.31 -6.13
C GLY A 110 -1.79 9.42 -5.07
N HIS A 111 -2.18 9.57 -3.79
CA HIS A 111 -1.74 8.70 -2.70
C HIS A 111 -2.78 7.64 -2.38
N TYR A 112 -2.35 6.56 -1.75
CA TYR A 112 -3.22 5.47 -1.28
C TYR A 112 -3.12 5.33 0.23
N ILE A 113 -4.24 5.19 0.90
CA ILE A 113 -4.27 4.98 2.36
C ILE A 113 -5.09 3.73 2.68
N VAL A 114 -4.44 2.74 3.25
CA VAL A 114 -5.04 1.49 3.74
C VAL A 114 -5.34 1.66 5.21
N SER A 115 -6.61 1.56 5.60
CA SER A 115 -7.05 1.91 6.96
C SER A 115 -8.38 1.23 7.31
N PRO A 116 -8.72 1.07 8.60
CA PRO A 116 -10.11 0.88 9.00
C PRO A 116 -10.93 2.13 8.64
N ASP A 117 -12.17 1.92 8.23
CA ASP A 117 -13.14 2.99 7.98
C ASP A 117 -13.79 3.43 9.30
N ASN A 118 -13.08 4.25 10.06
CA ASN A 118 -13.47 4.65 11.41
C ASN A 118 -13.27 6.15 11.70
N GLY A 119 -13.04 6.96 10.66
CA GLY A 119 -12.77 8.39 10.78
C GLY A 119 -11.29 8.79 10.64
N THR A 120 -10.35 7.84 10.65
CA THR A 120 -8.92 8.11 10.43
C THR A 120 -8.65 8.84 9.10
N LEU A 121 -9.48 8.62 8.09
CA LEU A 121 -9.31 9.18 6.75
C LEU A 121 -9.94 10.58 6.57
N THR A 122 -10.66 11.12 7.56
CA THR A 122 -11.48 12.33 7.42
C THR A 122 -10.68 13.53 6.91
N LEU A 123 -9.62 13.92 7.61
CA LEU A 123 -8.84 15.11 7.21
C LEU A 123 -8.11 14.92 5.88
N VAL A 124 -7.67 13.72 5.57
CA VAL A 124 -7.05 13.40 4.27
C VAL A 124 -8.09 13.53 3.15
N ALA A 125 -9.28 13.00 3.34
CA ALA A 125 -10.37 13.09 2.37
C ALA A 125 -10.81 14.54 2.12
N GLU A 126 -10.92 15.34 3.17
CA GLU A 126 -11.30 16.76 3.07
C GLU A 126 -10.27 17.60 2.34
N HIS A 127 -8.97 17.44 2.63
CA HIS A 127 -7.90 18.29 2.10
C HIS A 127 -7.36 17.82 0.75
N PHE A 128 -7.20 16.51 0.54
CA PHE A 128 -6.60 15.94 -0.67
C PHE A 128 -7.63 15.40 -1.65
N GLY A 129 -8.91 15.41 -1.26
CA GLY A 129 -10.03 14.93 -2.06
C GLY A 129 -10.03 13.41 -2.25
N ILE A 130 -11.21 12.87 -2.46
CA ILE A 130 -11.42 11.46 -2.76
C ILE A 130 -11.44 11.29 -4.27
N GLU A 131 -10.55 10.47 -4.83
CA GLU A 131 -10.67 9.97 -6.20
C GLU A 131 -11.54 8.71 -6.23
N ALA A 132 -11.24 7.74 -5.36
CA ALA A 132 -12.02 6.52 -5.19
C ALA A 132 -11.76 5.88 -3.81
N VAL A 133 -12.69 5.05 -3.36
CA VAL A 133 -12.55 4.19 -2.17
C VAL A 133 -12.92 2.78 -2.57
N ARG A 134 -12.16 1.80 -2.09
CA ARG A 134 -12.48 0.38 -2.23
C ARG A 134 -12.49 -0.32 -0.90
N GLN A 135 -13.51 -1.12 -0.67
CA GLN A 135 -13.51 -2.02 0.47
C GLN A 135 -12.56 -3.17 0.19
N ILE A 136 -11.73 -3.55 1.16
CA ILE A 136 -10.80 -4.65 1.00
C ILE A 136 -11.58 -5.97 0.97
N ASP A 137 -11.42 -6.74 -0.11
CA ASP A 137 -11.88 -8.14 -0.15
C ASP A 137 -10.92 -8.98 0.70
N GLU A 138 -11.26 -9.16 1.97
CA GLU A 138 -10.43 -9.90 2.93
C GLU A 138 -10.27 -11.38 2.60
N LYS A 139 -11.07 -11.96 1.71
CA LYS A 139 -10.84 -13.33 1.24
C LYS A 139 -9.62 -13.43 0.32
N ARG A 140 -9.32 -12.36 -0.42
CA ARG A 140 -8.20 -12.26 -1.37
C ARG A 140 -7.01 -11.54 -0.80
N ASN A 141 -7.24 -10.54 0.01
CA ASN A 141 -6.25 -9.58 0.49
C ASN A 141 -6.00 -9.73 2.01
N ARG A 142 -5.97 -10.97 2.48
CA ARG A 142 -5.58 -11.36 3.84
C ARG A 142 -4.39 -12.31 3.78
N LEU A 143 -3.46 -12.15 4.72
CA LEU A 143 -2.32 -13.06 4.87
C LEU A 143 -2.81 -14.50 5.04
N LYS A 144 -2.32 -15.40 4.19
CA LYS A 144 -2.70 -16.82 4.24
C LYS A 144 -2.35 -17.44 5.60
N GLY A 145 -3.29 -18.18 6.16
CA GLY A 145 -3.18 -18.82 7.48
C GLY A 145 -3.66 -17.94 8.63
N SER A 146 -4.10 -16.70 8.37
CA SER A 146 -4.66 -15.79 9.37
C SER A 146 -6.19 -15.71 9.38
N GLU A 147 -6.87 -16.60 8.66
CA GLU A 147 -8.33 -16.54 8.43
C GLU A 147 -9.16 -16.62 9.72
N LYS A 148 -8.58 -17.21 10.77
CA LYS A 148 -9.19 -17.32 12.10
C LYS A 148 -8.70 -16.27 13.09
N SER A 149 -7.85 -15.31 12.65
CA SER A 149 -7.34 -14.23 13.49
C SER A 149 -8.21 -12.99 13.31
N TYR A 150 -8.80 -12.53 14.40
CA TYR A 150 -9.67 -11.34 14.43
C TYR A 150 -9.09 -10.19 15.25
N THR A 151 -7.86 -10.34 15.73
CA THR A 151 -7.24 -9.40 16.69
C THR A 151 -6.09 -8.59 16.09
N PHE A 152 -5.56 -8.98 14.93
CA PHE A 152 -4.41 -8.30 14.34
C PHE A 152 -4.59 -8.00 12.84
N HIS A 153 -5.68 -7.31 12.48
CA HIS A 153 -5.92 -6.89 11.10
C HIS A 153 -4.83 -5.94 10.57
N GLY A 154 -4.15 -5.21 11.45
CA GLY A 154 -2.98 -4.39 11.10
C GLY A 154 -1.93 -5.16 10.32
N ARG A 155 -1.57 -6.34 10.80
CA ARG A 155 -0.63 -7.26 10.15
C ARG A 155 -1.29 -8.02 9.00
N ASP A 156 -2.44 -8.66 9.27
CA ASP A 156 -3.00 -9.72 8.44
C ASP A 156 -3.77 -9.17 7.22
N VAL A 157 -4.32 -7.98 7.33
CA VAL A 157 -5.12 -7.32 6.29
C VAL A 157 -4.42 -6.07 5.77
N TYR A 158 -4.13 -5.09 6.64
CA TYR A 158 -3.68 -3.77 6.19
C TYR A 158 -2.25 -3.77 5.68
N ALA A 159 -1.29 -4.32 6.42
CA ALA A 159 0.10 -4.43 5.97
C ALA A 159 0.22 -5.31 4.73
N TYR A 160 -0.51 -6.43 4.70
CA TYR A 160 -0.51 -7.34 3.56
C TYR A 160 -1.09 -6.71 2.29
N THR A 161 -2.25 -6.05 2.40
CA THR A 161 -2.88 -5.35 1.27
C THR A 161 -2.02 -4.18 0.79
N GLY A 162 -1.52 -3.36 1.72
CA GLY A 162 -0.69 -2.21 1.41
C GLY A 162 0.60 -2.60 0.69
N ALA A 163 1.27 -3.66 1.15
CA ALA A 163 2.49 -4.16 0.51
C ALA A 163 2.22 -4.66 -0.92
N ARG A 164 1.14 -5.40 -1.14
CA ARG A 164 0.76 -5.90 -2.47
C ARG A 164 0.42 -4.76 -3.44
N LEU A 165 -0.21 -3.70 -2.93
CA LEU A 165 -0.54 -2.51 -3.72
C LEU A 165 0.73 -1.72 -4.05
N ALA A 166 1.59 -1.44 -3.07
CA ALA A 166 2.82 -0.66 -3.25
C ALA A 166 3.84 -1.36 -4.17
N SER A 167 3.89 -2.70 -4.15
CA SER A 167 4.75 -3.51 -5.03
C SER A 167 4.14 -3.80 -6.40
N GLY A 168 2.89 -3.36 -6.68
CA GLY A 168 2.21 -3.65 -7.94
C GLY A 168 1.77 -5.11 -8.10
N VAL A 169 1.83 -5.94 -7.05
CA VAL A 169 1.30 -7.32 -7.05
C VAL A 169 -0.21 -7.33 -7.29
N ILE A 170 -0.89 -6.29 -6.80
CA ILE A 170 -2.30 -6.02 -7.13
C ILE A 170 -2.45 -4.57 -7.62
N SER A 171 -3.41 -4.36 -8.52
CA SER A 171 -3.87 -3.01 -8.84
C SER A 171 -4.89 -2.52 -7.80
N PHE A 172 -5.21 -1.21 -7.84
CA PHE A 172 -6.23 -0.64 -6.96
C PHE A 172 -7.61 -1.31 -7.16
N GLU A 173 -7.94 -1.70 -8.40
CA GLU A 173 -9.19 -2.38 -8.74
C GLU A 173 -9.27 -3.79 -8.14
N GLN A 174 -8.13 -4.42 -7.88
CA GLN A 174 -8.04 -5.76 -7.30
C GLN A 174 -8.10 -5.76 -5.75
N VAL A 175 -8.13 -4.59 -5.12
CA VAL A 175 -8.33 -4.47 -3.68
C VAL A 175 -9.69 -5.05 -3.26
N GLY A 176 -10.72 -4.78 -4.04
CA GLY A 176 -12.09 -5.22 -3.79
C GLY A 176 -13.13 -4.29 -4.42
N PRO A 177 -14.41 -4.41 -4.05
CA PRO A 177 -15.49 -3.58 -4.60
C PRO A 177 -15.39 -2.12 -4.18
#